data_1c246b7544ea5a5614a3042e5e325093
#
_entry.id   1c246b7544ea5a5614a3042e5e325093
#
_cell.length_a   1.000
_cell.length_b   1.000
_cell.length_c   1.000
_cell.angle_alpha   90.00
_cell.angle_beta   90.00
_cell.angle_gamma   90.00
#
_symmetry.space_group_name_H-M   'P 1'
#
loop_
_entity.id
_entity.type
_entity.pdbx_description
1 polymer ?
#
loop_
_entity_poly.entity_id
_entity_poly.type
_entity_poly.pdbx_seq_one_letter_code
_entity_poly.pdbx_strand_id
1 'polypeptide(L)'
;MAIIIIDSQVHIWGAETPTKPYFTENASKPHRPIPLGHKELLQVMDANGVQRTVCVPPTWEGFSNEESLVAARLYPDRFAVMGRLAIDKPESRELLPKWKTQPGMLGVRTAFHQGRAPLWLEDGTADWFWDAAERHGVPVMAFAPEAVPKLGEIAERHPGLRLIIDHMGLSSALRGKPLDGAVENLLKLARLKNVAVKVSALPCYVDEPYPFPTLHPLIRRVVEAFEPRRCFWGTDLSHLTSSYKQCLTLFTEELHFLSDNDKEWILGRGIAEWLDWPLPQQA
;
A
#
# COMPACT_ATOMS: atom_id res chain seq x y z
N MET A 1 20.45 -1.02 -17.25
CA MET A 1 19.82 0.27 -16.83
C MET A 1 19.63 0.25 -15.33
N ALA A 2 19.69 1.38 -14.61
CA ALA A 2 19.41 1.40 -13.18
C ALA A 2 17.90 1.15 -12.97
N ILE A 3 17.57 0.27 -12.06
CA ILE A 3 16.18 -0.03 -11.68
C ILE A 3 15.61 1.20 -10.96
N ILE A 4 14.45 1.68 -11.37
CA ILE A 4 13.69 2.69 -10.61
C ILE A 4 12.99 2.00 -9.46
N ILE A 5 13.30 2.43 -8.23
CA ILE A 5 12.73 1.87 -7.01
C ILE A 5 11.65 2.81 -6.49
N ILE A 6 10.46 2.26 -6.28
CA ILE A 6 9.28 2.96 -5.75
C ILE A 6 8.80 2.23 -4.51
N ASP A 7 8.86 2.89 -3.35
CA ASP A 7 8.25 2.37 -2.13
C ASP A 7 6.73 2.54 -2.23
N SER A 8 6.00 1.44 -2.32
CA SER A 8 4.54 1.45 -2.53
C SER A 8 3.73 1.78 -1.28
N GLN A 9 4.38 1.92 -0.12
CA GLN A 9 3.69 2.13 1.16
C GLN A 9 4.57 2.86 2.18
N VAL A 10 4.31 4.15 2.38
CA VAL A 10 4.89 4.92 3.50
C VAL A 10 3.82 5.83 4.09
N HIS A 11 3.76 5.91 5.41
CA HIS A 11 2.98 6.89 6.15
C HIS A 11 3.82 8.10 6.48
N ILE A 12 3.37 9.30 6.10
CA ILE A 12 3.88 10.58 6.61
C ILE A 12 2.73 11.32 7.28
N TRP A 13 3.03 12.08 8.33
CA TRP A 13 2.02 12.81 9.09
C TRP A 13 2.61 14.03 9.80
N GLY A 14 1.76 14.98 10.15
CA GLY A 14 2.09 16.17 10.91
C GLY A 14 2.03 15.96 12.43
N ALA A 15 2.55 16.92 13.18
CA ALA A 15 2.42 16.91 14.62
C ALA A 15 0.95 17.16 15.05
N GLU A 16 0.54 16.54 16.15
CA GLU A 16 -0.71 16.85 16.79
C GLU A 16 -0.70 18.29 17.33
N THR A 17 -1.78 19.02 17.10
CA THR A 17 -1.97 20.38 17.60
C THR A 17 -3.38 20.56 18.16
N PRO A 18 -3.65 21.60 18.94
CA PRO A 18 -5.01 21.89 19.43
C PRO A 18 -6.05 22.05 18.30
N THR A 19 -5.62 22.51 17.12
CA THR A 19 -6.47 22.70 15.94
C THR A 19 -6.50 21.50 15.00
N LYS A 20 -5.57 20.56 15.16
CA LYS A 20 -5.47 19.31 14.39
C LYS A 20 -5.14 18.15 15.36
N PRO A 21 -6.07 17.76 16.24
CA PRO A 21 -5.85 16.62 17.11
C PRO A 21 -5.82 15.32 16.33
N TYR A 22 -5.10 14.34 16.83
CA TYR A 22 -5.14 13.01 16.25
C TYR A 22 -6.50 12.35 16.50
N PHE A 23 -6.94 11.63 15.48
CA PHE A 23 -8.12 10.79 15.57
C PHE A 23 -7.83 9.60 16.49
N THR A 24 -8.70 9.35 17.45
CA THR A 24 -8.55 8.25 18.42
C THR A 24 -9.60 7.16 18.25
N GLU A 25 -10.74 7.50 17.67
CA GLU A 25 -11.81 6.56 17.42
C GLU A 25 -11.54 5.74 16.16
N ASN A 26 -11.43 4.41 16.32
CA ASN A 26 -11.18 3.48 15.23
C ASN A 26 -9.90 3.80 14.42
N ALA A 27 -8.90 4.37 15.08
CA ALA A 27 -7.61 4.71 14.50
C ALA A 27 -6.47 4.01 15.24
N SER A 28 -5.41 3.69 14.51
CA SER A 28 -4.14 3.27 15.11
C SER A 28 -3.49 4.46 15.82
N LYS A 29 -2.67 4.19 16.83
CA LYS A 29 -1.81 5.23 17.41
C LYS A 29 -0.62 5.52 16.48
N PRO A 30 -0.05 6.74 16.53
CA PRO A 30 1.20 7.02 15.82
C PRO A 30 2.28 6.00 16.17
N HIS A 31 2.99 5.51 15.16
CA HIS A 31 3.97 4.44 15.31
C HIS A 31 5.25 4.91 16.01
N ARG A 32 5.45 6.22 16.08
CA ARG A 32 6.58 6.85 16.79
C ARG A 32 6.14 8.20 17.38
N PRO A 33 6.82 8.69 18.45
CA PRO A 33 6.46 9.96 19.11
C PRO A 33 6.65 11.20 18.22
N ILE A 34 7.68 11.17 17.35
CA ILE A 34 8.00 12.28 16.44
C ILE A 34 7.43 11.95 15.06
N PRO A 35 6.62 12.82 14.46
CA PRO A 35 6.09 12.61 13.11
C PRO A 35 7.18 12.34 12.07
N LEU A 36 6.86 11.50 11.10
CA LEU A 36 7.68 11.32 9.90
C LEU A 36 7.21 12.31 8.84
N GLY A 37 7.96 13.39 8.65
CA GLY A 37 7.67 14.36 7.61
C GLY A 37 8.36 14.04 6.28
N HIS A 38 7.90 14.68 5.19
CA HIS A 38 8.44 14.45 3.85
C HIS A 38 9.94 14.74 3.71
N LYS A 39 10.48 15.72 4.46
CA LYS A 39 11.93 16.06 4.40
C LYS A 39 12.80 14.94 4.95
N GLU A 40 12.41 14.35 6.07
CA GLU A 40 13.11 13.21 6.65
C GLU A 40 12.98 11.98 5.73
N LEU A 41 11.78 11.76 5.19
CA LEU A 41 11.56 10.65 4.26
C LEU A 41 12.43 10.77 3.00
N LEU A 42 12.61 11.97 2.43
CA LEU A 42 13.52 12.19 1.31
C LEU A 42 14.95 11.77 1.65
N GLN A 43 15.46 12.17 2.83
CA GLN A 43 16.80 11.77 3.27
C GLN A 43 16.94 10.24 3.38
N VAL A 44 15.92 9.56 3.93
CA VAL A 44 15.91 8.09 4.02
C VAL A 44 15.88 7.46 2.64
N MET A 45 15.06 7.96 1.73
CA MET A 45 14.97 7.47 0.35
C MET A 45 16.31 7.65 -0.39
N ASP A 46 16.91 8.83 -0.32
CA ASP A 46 18.16 9.14 -0.99
C ASP A 46 19.33 8.29 -0.45
N ALA A 47 19.40 8.08 0.86
CA ALA A 47 20.40 7.21 1.49
C ALA A 47 20.28 5.74 1.07
N ASN A 48 19.12 5.30 0.57
CA ASN A 48 18.87 3.92 0.14
C ASN A 48 18.65 3.77 -1.38
N GLY A 49 18.85 4.84 -2.16
CA GLY A 49 18.70 4.80 -3.61
C GLY A 49 17.26 4.61 -4.09
N VAL A 50 16.26 5.03 -3.29
CA VAL A 50 14.84 4.95 -3.63
C VAL A 50 14.40 6.28 -4.28
N GLN A 51 13.91 6.20 -5.50
CA GLN A 51 13.58 7.40 -6.28
C GLN A 51 12.21 7.95 -5.94
N ARG A 52 11.22 7.10 -5.63
CA ARG A 52 9.83 7.50 -5.46
C ARG A 52 9.16 6.77 -4.30
N THR A 53 8.09 7.34 -3.78
CA THR A 53 7.21 6.67 -2.82
C THR A 53 5.75 7.03 -3.00
N VAL A 54 4.89 6.08 -2.72
CA VAL A 54 3.44 6.29 -2.58
C VAL A 54 3.14 6.53 -1.11
N CYS A 55 2.77 7.76 -0.78
CA CYS A 55 2.31 8.13 0.55
C CYS A 55 0.88 7.65 0.77
N VAL A 56 0.67 7.02 1.91
CA VAL A 56 -0.64 6.60 2.40
C VAL A 56 -0.91 7.34 3.71
N PRO A 57 -1.88 8.26 3.77
CA PRO A 57 -2.19 8.97 5.00
C PRO A 57 -2.58 8.01 6.12
N PRO A 58 -2.05 8.16 7.34
CA PRO A 58 -2.32 7.24 8.44
C PRO A 58 -3.71 7.44 9.06
N THR A 59 -4.20 6.42 9.77
CA THR A 59 -5.55 6.44 10.35
C THR A 59 -5.73 7.49 11.44
N TRP A 60 -4.69 7.82 12.19
CA TRP A 60 -4.75 8.86 13.25
C TRP A 60 -4.87 10.28 12.73
N GLU A 61 -4.64 10.54 11.45
CA GLU A 61 -5.00 11.82 10.81
C GLU A 61 -6.45 11.82 10.26
N GLY A 62 -7.24 10.80 10.59
CA GLY A 62 -8.61 10.65 10.09
C GLY A 62 -8.65 10.46 8.57
N PHE A 63 -9.41 11.33 7.91
CA PHE A 63 -9.51 11.34 6.45
C PHE A 63 -8.76 12.53 5.81
N SER A 64 -7.86 13.18 6.58
CA SER A 64 -6.98 14.21 6.03
C SER A 64 -5.93 13.58 5.11
N ASN A 65 -5.75 14.19 3.94
CA ASN A 65 -4.71 13.82 2.98
C ASN A 65 -3.65 14.92 2.85
N GLU A 66 -3.75 15.99 3.66
CA GLU A 66 -3.02 17.23 3.44
C GLU A 66 -1.51 17.07 3.50
N GLU A 67 -0.95 16.39 4.51
CA GLU A 67 0.50 16.21 4.64
C GLU A 67 1.10 15.48 3.43
N SER A 68 0.42 14.45 2.95
CA SER A 68 0.84 13.69 1.78
C SER A 68 0.69 14.50 0.48
N LEU A 69 -0.38 15.27 0.34
CA LEU A 69 -0.60 16.15 -0.81
C LEU A 69 0.39 17.33 -0.84
N VAL A 70 0.76 17.88 0.32
CA VAL A 70 1.84 18.88 0.42
C VAL A 70 3.15 18.30 -0.10
N ALA A 71 3.52 17.10 0.33
CA ALA A 71 4.72 16.43 -0.16
C ALA A 71 4.70 16.22 -1.69
N ALA A 72 3.56 15.74 -2.22
CA ALA A 72 3.41 15.51 -3.66
C ALA A 72 3.43 16.80 -4.49
N ARG A 73 2.88 17.92 -3.97
CA ARG A 73 2.96 19.22 -4.63
C ARG A 73 4.38 19.79 -4.65
N LEU A 74 5.14 19.64 -3.55
CA LEU A 74 6.50 20.13 -3.43
C LEU A 74 7.50 19.29 -4.25
N TYR A 75 7.26 18.00 -4.34
CA TYR A 75 8.17 17.03 -4.98
C TYR A 75 7.39 16.05 -5.85
N PRO A 76 6.77 16.50 -6.95
CA PRO A 76 5.85 15.67 -7.76
C PRO A 76 6.53 14.45 -8.41
N ASP A 77 7.83 14.52 -8.62
CA ASP A 77 8.61 13.39 -9.16
C ASP A 77 9.02 12.37 -8.10
N ARG A 78 8.82 12.68 -6.81
CA ARG A 78 9.24 11.86 -5.69
C ARG A 78 8.07 11.25 -4.92
N PHE A 79 6.94 11.96 -4.82
CA PHE A 79 5.80 11.58 -4.00
C PHE A 79 4.50 11.54 -4.80
N ALA A 80 3.72 10.49 -4.55
CA ALA A 80 2.32 10.42 -4.96
C ALA A 80 1.48 9.90 -3.79
N VAL A 81 0.16 9.99 -3.89
CA VAL A 81 -0.76 9.75 -2.77
C VAL A 81 -1.82 8.73 -3.14
N MET A 82 -1.99 7.73 -2.30
CA MET A 82 -3.20 6.92 -2.22
C MET A 82 -3.98 7.42 -1.00
N GLY A 83 -4.91 8.32 -1.25
CA GLY A 83 -5.58 9.09 -0.20
C GLY A 83 -6.66 8.29 0.54
N ARG A 84 -7.06 8.80 1.71
CA ARG A 84 -8.16 8.24 2.51
C ARG A 84 -9.47 8.93 2.18
N LEU A 85 -10.53 8.15 2.00
CA LEU A 85 -11.89 8.61 1.75
C LEU A 85 -12.85 8.03 2.79
N ALA A 86 -13.74 8.86 3.35
CA ALA A 86 -14.76 8.43 4.31
C ALA A 86 -15.92 7.74 3.57
N ILE A 87 -15.84 6.43 3.36
CA ILE A 87 -16.80 5.66 2.54
C ILE A 87 -18.22 5.70 3.13
N ASP A 88 -18.33 5.79 4.46
CA ASP A 88 -19.61 5.87 5.18
C ASP A 88 -20.30 7.25 5.12
N LYS A 89 -19.64 8.25 4.52
CA LYS A 89 -20.17 9.62 4.43
C LYS A 89 -20.78 9.90 3.05
N PRO A 90 -22.03 10.41 2.99
CA PRO A 90 -22.71 10.71 1.71
C PRO A 90 -21.94 11.66 0.82
N GLU A 91 -21.28 12.68 1.38
CA GLU A 91 -20.48 13.68 0.66
C GLU A 91 -19.30 13.10 -0.10
N SER A 92 -18.81 11.95 0.32
CA SER A 92 -17.71 11.24 -0.36
C SER A 92 -18.08 10.78 -1.78
N ARG A 93 -19.37 10.61 -2.03
CA ARG A 93 -19.89 10.28 -3.38
C ARG A 93 -19.63 11.37 -4.41
N GLU A 94 -19.64 12.64 -3.97
CA GLU A 94 -19.37 13.78 -4.83
C GLU A 94 -17.87 14.04 -5.02
N LEU A 95 -17.04 13.58 -4.10
CA LEU A 95 -15.59 13.75 -4.14
C LEU A 95 -14.92 12.75 -5.10
N LEU A 96 -15.38 11.50 -5.13
CA LEU A 96 -14.72 10.42 -5.86
C LEU A 96 -14.58 10.68 -7.38
N PRO A 97 -15.58 11.24 -8.09
CA PRO A 97 -15.45 11.58 -9.51
C PRO A 97 -14.32 12.57 -9.83
N LYS A 98 -13.95 13.40 -8.86
CA LYS A 98 -12.90 14.43 -8.96
C LYS A 98 -11.61 14.04 -8.21
N TRP A 99 -11.55 12.81 -7.68
CA TRP A 99 -10.49 12.40 -6.77
C TRP A 99 -9.08 12.60 -7.33
N LYS A 100 -8.86 12.13 -8.54
CA LYS A 100 -7.57 12.21 -9.25
C LYS A 100 -7.27 13.59 -9.85
N THR A 101 -8.16 14.58 -9.74
CA THR A 101 -7.85 15.97 -10.17
C THR A 101 -6.97 16.71 -9.17
N GLN A 102 -6.81 16.20 -7.95
CA GLN A 102 -5.89 16.74 -6.96
C GLN A 102 -4.46 16.39 -7.38
N PRO A 103 -3.54 17.36 -7.52
CA PRO A 103 -2.15 17.08 -7.93
C PRO A 103 -1.46 16.06 -7.02
N GLY A 104 -0.96 14.98 -7.61
CA GLY A 104 -0.30 13.89 -6.90
C GLY A 104 -1.22 12.79 -6.37
N MET A 105 -2.55 12.95 -6.44
CA MET A 105 -3.51 11.92 -6.01
C MET A 105 -3.69 10.85 -7.09
N LEU A 106 -3.33 9.60 -6.78
CA LEU A 106 -3.42 8.47 -7.72
C LEU A 106 -4.64 7.59 -7.50
N GLY A 107 -5.14 7.50 -6.26
CA GLY A 107 -6.26 6.63 -5.94
C GLY A 107 -6.66 6.69 -4.47
N VAL A 108 -7.42 5.70 -4.02
CA VAL A 108 -7.91 5.60 -2.64
C VAL A 108 -7.25 4.43 -1.92
N ARG A 109 -6.82 4.66 -0.68
CA ARG A 109 -6.47 3.57 0.25
C ARG A 109 -7.53 3.46 1.33
N THR A 110 -8.08 2.28 1.50
CA THR A 110 -9.07 1.97 2.53
C THR A 110 -8.63 0.80 3.40
N ALA A 111 -9.15 0.76 4.64
CA ALA A 111 -8.83 -0.28 5.59
C ALA A 111 -10.12 -0.80 6.26
N PHE A 112 -10.33 -2.10 6.19
CA PHE A 112 -11.52 -2.79 6.70
C PHE A 112 -11.17 -3.75 7.85
N HIS A 113 -10.41 -3.27 8.85
CA HIS A 113 -9.92 -4.11 9.94
C HIS A 113 -10.21 -3.52 11.34
N GLN A 114 -10.77 -2.32 11.43
CA GLN A 114 -11.03 -1.63 12.70
C GLN A 114 -12.43 -1.01 12.75
N GLY A 115 -12.97 -0.90 13.95
CA GLY A 115 -14.26 -0.28 14.21
C GLY A 115 -15.40 -0.93 13.43
N ARG A 116 -16.21 -0.10 12.76
CA ARG A 116 -17.31 -0.56 11.91
C ARG A 116 -16.92 -0.88 10.46
N ALA A 117 -15.70 -0.52 10.05
CA ALA A 117 -15.28 -0.66 8.67
C ALA A 117 -15.35 -2.12 8.13
N PRO A 118 -15.07 -3.18 8.91
CA PRO A 118 -15.29 -4.55 8.44
C PRO A 118 -16.74 -4.82 8.00
N LEU A 119 -17.72 -4.25 8.70
CA LEU A 119 -19.15 -4.44 8.39
C LEU A 119 -19.54 -3.80 7.06
N TRP A 120 -18.85 -2.76 6.61
CA TRP A 120 -19.15 -2.07 5.34
C TRP A 120 -18.98 -2.95 4.10
N LEU A 121 -18.23 -4.04 4.23
CA LEU A 121 -18.09 -5.05 3.18
C LEU A 121 -19.29 -5.99 3.10
N GLU A 122 -20.13 -6.05 4.17
CA GLU A 122 -21.25 -6.99 4.30
C GLU A 122 -22.61 -6.30 4.27
N ASP A 123 -22.72 -5.06 4.80
CA ASP A 123 -23.97 -4.33 5.00
C ASP A 123 -24.36 -3.40 3.83
N GLY A 124 -23.57 -3.42 2.73
CA GLY A 124 -23.82 -2.59 1.56
C GLY A 124 -23.29 -1.16 1.64
N THR A 125 -22.74 -0.74 2.79
CA THR A 125 -22.21 0.63 2.97
C THR A 125 -21.12 0.95 1.94
N ALA A 126 -20.27 -0.02 1.57
CA ALA A 126 -19.19 0.17 0.61
C ALA A 126 -19.56 -0.09 -0.85
N ASP A 127 -20.77 -0.57 -1.16
CA ASP A 127 -21.12 -0.99 -2.53
C ASP A 127 -20.98 0.16 -3.53
N TRP A 128 -21.50 1.34 -3.21
CA TRP A 128 -21.40 2.52 -4.06
C TRP A 128 -19.95 2.90 -4.39
N PHE A 129 -19.03 2.63 -3.44
CA PHE A 129 -17.64 3.01 -3.57
C PHE A 129 -16.93 2.18 -4.65
N TRP A 130 -17.19 0.88 -4.70
CA TRP A 130 -16.61 -0.01 -5.70
C TRP A 130 -17.09 0.33 -7.10
N ASP A 131 -18.43 0.52 -7.27
CA ASP A 131 -19.03 0.99 -8.53
C ASP A 131 -18.44 2.30 -9.01
N ALA A 132 -18.30 3.27 -8.11
CA ALA A 132 -17.79 4.59 -8.46
C ALA A 132 -16.29 4.57 -8.74
N ALA A 133 -15.49 3.80 -7.97
CA ALA A 133 -14.06 3.66 -8.21
C ALA A 133 -13.78 3.03 -9.57
N GLU A 134 -14.50 1.97 -9.93
CA GLU A 134 -14.41 1.36 -11.27
C GLU A 134 -14.80 2.35 -12.36
N ARG A 135 -15.98 2.97 -12.26
CA ARG A 135 -16.51 3.91 -13.26
C ARG A 135 -15.59 5.09 -13.53
N HIS A 136 -14.93 5.61 -12.50
CA HIS A 136 -14.05 6.77 -12.60
C HIS A 136 -12.57 6.42 -12.75
N GLY A 137 -12.24 5.13 -12.89
CA GLY A 137 -10.87 4.65 -13.06
C GLY A 137 -9.96 5.02 -11.88
N VAL A 138 -10.50 5.00 -10.65
CA VAL A 138 -9.76 5.28 -9.41
C VAL A 138 -9.23 3.97 -8.85
N PRO A 139 -7.91 3.73 -8.86
CA PRO A 139 -7.31 2.54 -8.24
C PRO A 139 -7.56 2.52 -6.74
N VAL A 140 -7.74 1.32 -6.19
CA VAL A 140 -7.98 1.13 -4.76
C VAL A 140 -6.92 0.23 -4.14
N MET A 141 -6.29 0.68 -3.07
CA MET A 141 -5.51 -0.13 -2.13
C MET A 141 -6.41 -0.52 -0.96
N ALA A 142 -6.51 -1.81 -0.67
CA ALA A 142 -7.38 -2.31 0.39
C ALA A 142 -6.60 -3.15 1.41
N PHE A 143 -6.73 -2.79 2.69
CA PHE A 143 -6.25 -3.58 3.81
C PHE A 143 -7.45 -4.20 4.54
N ALA A 144 -7.67 -5.49 4.30
CA ALA A 144 -8.76 -6.26 4.89
C ALA A 144 -8.29 -7.70 5.16
N PRO A 145 -7.38 -7.92 6.12
CA PRO A 145 -6.74 -9.22 6.33
C PRO A 145 -7.74 -10.34 6.62
N GLU A 146 -8.83 -10.03 7.34
CA GLU A 146 -9.86 -11.01 7.68
C GLU A 146 -10.91 -11.20 6.56
N ALA A 147 -10.88 -10.35 5.51
CA ALA A 147 -11.88 -10.32 4.45
C ALA A 147 -11.27 -10.41 3.04
N VAL A 148 -10.08 -11.00 2.88
CA VAL A 148 -9.44 -11.21 1.57
C VAL A 148 -10.36 -11.93 0.57
N PRO A 149 -11.10 -13.00 0.92
CA PRO A 149 -12.07 -13.62 0.01
C PRO A 149 -13.15 -12.65 -0.47
N LYS A 150 -13.65 -11.77 0.40
CA LYS A 150 -14.66 -10.76 0.06
C LYS A 150 -14.13 -9.73 -0.93
N LEU A 151 -12.88 -9.32 -0.80
CA LEU A 151 -12.23 -8.47 -1.80
C LEU A 151 -12.14 -9.17 -3.17
N GLY A 152 -11.98 -10.50 -3.19
CA GLY A 152 -12.04 -11.30 -4.40
C GLY A 152 -13.41 -11.25 -5.07
N GLU A 153 -14.50 -11.43 -4.31
CA GLU A 153 -15.88 -11.31 -4.81
C GLU A 153 -16.17 -9.91 -5.38
N ILE A 154 -15.64 -8.86 -4.73
CA ILE A 154 -15.74 -7.49 -5.20
C ILE A 154 -15.01 -7.33 -6.55
N ALA A 155 -13.76 -7.80 -6.62
CA ALA A 155 -12.98 -7.71 -7.85
C ALA A 155 -13.60 -8.49 -9.04
N GLU A 156 -14.29 -9.61 -8.77
CA GLU A 156 -15.05 -10.37 -9.79
C GLU A 156 -16.26 -9.57 -10.31
N ARG A 157 -16.96 -8.87 -9.43
CA ARG A 157 -18.13 -8.03 -9.80
C ARG A 157 -17.71 -6.75 -10.52
N HIS A 158 -16.49 -6.29 -10.31
CA HIS A 158 -15.94 -5.05 -10.85
C HIS A 158 -14.65 -5.31 -11.65
N PRO A 159 -14.73 -5.94 -12.84
CA PRO A 159 -13.55 -6.35 -13.60
C PRO A 159 -12.69 -5.17 -14.10
N GLY A 160 -13.25 -3.97 -14.18
CA GLY A 160 -12.51 -2.74 -14.52
C GLY A 160 -11.85 -2.06 -13.32
N LEU A 161 -12.15 -2.49 -12.08
CA LEU A 161 -11.56 -1.94 -10.87
C LEU A 161 -10.11 -2.43 -10.72
N ARG A 162 -9.16 -1.52 -10.60
CA ARG A 162 -7.77 -1.85 -10.25
C ARG A 162 -7.64 -1.94 -8.73
N LEU A 163 -7.65 -3.16 -8.20
CA LEU A 163 -7.58 -3.44 -6.77
C LEU A 163 -6.17 -3.92 -6.37
N ILE A 164 -5.62 -3.35 -5.31
CA ILE A 164 -4.34 -3.76 -4.71
C ILE A 164 -4.62 -4.27 -3.29
N ILE A 165 -4.21 -5.49 -2.99
CA ILE A 165 -4.27 -6.05 -1.65
C ILE A 165 -3.02 -5.65 -0.87
N ASP A 166 -3.19 -4.93 0.23
CA ASP A 166 -2.08 -4.48 1.06
C ASP A 166 -1.45 -5.63 1.85
N HIS A 167 -0.12 -5.61 1.97
CA HIS A 167 0.68 -6.47 2.85
C HIS A 167 0.38 -7.98 2.69
N MET A 168 0.16 -8.43 1.45
CA MET A 168 -0.25 -9.82 1.14
C MET A 168 -1.52 -10.29 1.88
N GLY A 169 -2.36 -9.36 2.33
CA GLY A 169 -3.54 -9.68 3.14
C GLY A 169 -3.21 -10.22 4.54
N LEU A 170 -1.99 -10.01 5.03
CA LEU A 170 -1.56 -10.50 6.34
C LEU A 170 -2.07 -9.60 7.47
N SER A 171 -2.61 -10.23 8.52
CA SER A 171 -3.01 -9.54 9.75
C SER A 171 -1.80 -9.32 10.66
N SER A 172 -1.72 -8.17 11.34
CA SER A 172 -0.71 -7.91 12.37
C SER A 172 -0.75 -8.92 13.52
N ALA A 173 -1.89 -9.61 13.71
CA ALA A 173 -2.05 -10.70 14.68
C ALA A 173 -1.20 -11.96 14.34
N LEU A 174 -0.65 -12.03 13.13
CA LEU A 174 0.22 -13.13 12.69
C LEU A 174 1.69 -12.90 13.03
N ARG A 175 2.06 -11.76 13.59
CA ARG A 175 3.45 -11.47 13.97
C ARG A 175 4.02 -12.58 14.89
N GLY A 176 5.18 -13.10 14.54
CA GLY A 176 5.85 -14.17 15.26
C GLY A 176 5.13 -15.51 15.22
N LYS A 177 4.12 -15.68 14.34
CA LYS A 177 3.40 -16.94 14.14
C LYS A 177 3.75 -17.57 12.79
N PRO A 178 3.51 -18.89 12.61
CA PRO A 178 3.67 -19.54 11.32
C PRO A 178 2.81 -18.87 10.24
N LEU A 179 3.41 -18.61 9.07
CA LEU A 179 2.76 -17.93 7.94
C LEU A 179 2.36 -18.88 6.80
N ASP A 180 2.61 -20.18 6.94
CA ASP A 180 2.45 -21.16 5.85
C ASP A 180 1.06 -21.17 5.21
N GLY A 181 0.00 -21.05 5.99
CA GLY A 181 -1.38 -20.97 5.49
C GLY A 181 -1.90 -19.56 5.27
N ALA A 182 -1.13 -18.52 5.65
CA ALA A 182 -1.65 -17.16 5.76
C ALA A 182 -2.02 -16.52 4.41
N VAL A 183 -1.41 -16.98 3.31
CA VAL A 183 -1.65 -16.44 1.95
C VAL A 183 -2.59 -17.28 1.10
N GLU A 184 -3.15 -18.37 1.60
CA GLU A 184 -3.99 -19.28 0.79
C GLU A 184 -5.20 -18.57 0.17
N ASN A 185 -5.86 -17.70 0.91
CA ASN A 185 -6.98 -16.92 0.39
C ASN A 185 -6.51 -15.87 -0.63
N LEU A 186 -5.35 -15.26 -0.40
CA LEU A 186 -4.76 -14.32 -1.34
C LEU A 186 -4.44 -15.00 -2.68
N LEU A 187 -3.81 -16.18 -2.65
CA LEU A 187 -3.41 -16.91 -3.85
C LEU A 187 -4.60 -17.23 -4.78
N LYS A 188 -5.79 -17.43 -4.23
CA LYS A 188 -7.02 -17.62 -5.02
C LYS A 188 -7.38 -16.40 -5.87
N LEU A 189 -6.97 -15.21 -5.47
CA LEU A 189 -7.24 -13.96 -6.17
C LEU A 189 -6.31 -13.76 -7.37
N ALA A 190 -5.20 -14.49 -7.47
CA ALA A 190 -4.21 -14.34 -8.54
C ALA A 190 -4.77 -14.55 -9.96
N ARG A 191 -5.86 -15.34 -10.09
CA ARG A 191 -6.59 -15.53 -11.35
C ARG A 191 -7.28 -14.25 -11.87
N LEU A 192 -7.57 -13.29 -10.97
CA LEU A 192 -8.21 -12.03 -11.30
C LEU A 192 -7.18 -11.02 -11.79
N LYS A 193 -7.24 -10.67 -13.07
CA LYS A 193 -6.23 -9.80 -13.71
C LYS A 193 -6.28 -8.34 -13.24
N ASN A 194 -7.39 -7.93 -12.65
CA ASN A 194 -7.61 -6.62 -12.03
C ASN A 194 -7.22 -6.57 -10.54
N VAL A 195 -6.57 -7.63 -10.02
CA VAL A 195 -6.04 -7.69 -8.66
C VAL A 195 -4.52 -7.75 -8.68
N ALA A 196 -3.89 -6.87 -7.91
CA ALA A 196 -2.46 -6.85 -7.61
C ALA A 196 -2.23 -6.95 -6.10
N VAL A 197 -0.99 -7.13 -5.67
CA VAL A 197 -0.64 -7.31 -4.27
C VAL A 197 0.60 -6.50 -3.89
N LYS A 198 0.58 -5.89 -2.71
CA LYS A 198 1.80 -5.35 -2.10
C LYS A 198 2.52 -6.44 -1.33
N VAL A 199 3.73 -6.76 -1.75
CA VAL A 199 4.70 -7.58 -1.01
C VAL A 199 5.50 -6.67 -0.07
N SER A 200 4.81 -6.09 0.91
CA SER A 200 5.29 -4.98 1.74
C SER A 200 5.14 -5.26 3.23
N ALA A 201 5.89 -4.52 4.06
CA ALA A 201 5.92 -4.65 5.52
C ALA A 201 6.38 -6.04 6.02
N LEU A 202 6.97 -6.87 5.19
CA LEU A 202 7.17 -8.29 5.47
C LEU A 202 8.06 -8.58 6.67
N PRO A 203 9.16 -7.84 6.94
CA PRO A 203 9.95 -8.02 8.15
C PRO A 203 9.15 -7.83 9.46
N CYS A 204 7.99 -7.16 9.41
CA CYS A 204 7.15 -6.96 10.58
C CYS A 204 6.44 -8.23 11.07
N TYR A 205 6.35 -9.26 10.24
CA TYR A 205 5.61 -10.49 10.55
C TYR A 205 6.47 -11.59 11.13
N VAL A 206 7.79 -11.44 11.13
CA VAL A 206 8.74 -12.43 11.64
C VAL A 206 9.63 -11.85 12.73
N ASP A 207 10.05 -12.69 13.67
CA ASP A 207 10.99 -12.32 14.74
C ASP A 207 12.41 -12.84 14.48
N GLU A 208 12.67 -13.31 13.26
CA GLU A 208 13.97 -13.83 12.84
C GLU A 208 14.88 -12.70 12.29
N PRO A 209 16.22 -12.89 12.37
CA PRO A 209 17.15 -11.92 11.83
C PRO A 209 17.14 -11.90 10.29
N TYR A 210 17.62 -10.79 9.70
CA TYR A 210 17.94 -10.72 8.29
C TYR A 210 18.85 -11.90 7.87
N PRO A 211 18.62 -12.53 6.72
CA PRO A 211 17.73 -12.13 5.63
C PRO A 211 16.28 -12.68 5.68
N PHE A 212 15.73 -12.98 6.84
CA PHE A 212 14.34 -13.42 7.03
C PHE A 212 13.99 -14.69 6.21
N PRO A 213 14.67 -15.82 6.43
CA PRO A 213 14.57 -17.00 5.55
C PRO A 213 13.16 -17.60 5.45
N THR A 214 12.32 -17.48 6.48
CA THR A 214 10.93 -17.98 6.43
C THR A 214 10.03 -17.16 5.49
N LEU A 215 10.40 -15.91 5.16
CA LEU A 215 9.67 -15.10 4.19
C LEU A 215 9.92 -15.52 2.74
N HIS A 216 11.10 -16.09 2.43
CA HIS A 216 11.49 -16.39 1.05
C HIS A 216 10.50 -17.33 0.32
N PRO A 217 10.12 -18.50 0.87
CA PRO A 217 9.15 -19.37 0.22
C PRO A 217 7.77 -18.74 0.13
N LEU A 218 7.37 -17.93 1.12
CA LEU A 218 6.09 -17.23 1.12
C LEU A 218 6.03 -16.19 -0.01
N ILE A 219 7.06 -15.36 -0.14
CA ILE A 219 7.17 -14.36 -1.21
C ILE A 219 7.20 -15.05 -2.57
N ARG A 220 7.97 -16.15 -2.70
CA ARG A 220 8.03 -16.93 -3.95
C ARG A 220 6.65 -17.36 -4.41
N ARG A 221 5.86 -17.99 -3.53
CA ARG A 221 4.50 -18.45 -3.86
C ARG A 221 3.61 -17.31 -4.37
N VAL A 222 3.68 -16.14 -3.71
CA VAL A 222 2.88 -14.98 -4.11
C VAL A 222 3.35 -14.42 -5.45
N VAL A 223 4.67 -14.27 -5.67
CA VAL A 223 5.22 -13.77 -6.92
C VAL A 223 4.94 -14.71 -8.10
N GLU A 224 5.06 -16.02 -7.90
CA GLU A 224 4.74 -17.03 -8.93
C GLU A 224 3.25 -17.00 -9.31
N ALA A 225 2.35 -16.78 -8.34
CA ALA A 225 0.90 -16.74 -8.58
C ALA A 225 0.44 -15.43 -9.25
N PHE A 226 0.90 -14.27 -8.73
CA PHE A 226 0.46 -12.96 -9.23
C PHE A 226 1.27 -12.45 -10.42
N GLU A 227 2.40 -13.07 -10.72
CA GLU A 227 3.43 -12.59 -11.66
C GLU A 227 4.08 -11.26 -11.18
N PRO A 228 5.38 -11.01 -11.46
CA PRO A 228 6.11 -9.84 -10.96
C PRO A 228 5.44 -8.49 -11.26
N ARG A 229 4.71 -8.39 -12.39
CA ARG A 229 4.00 -7.17 -12.80
C ARG A 229 2.89 -6.73 -11.84
N ARG A 230 2.35 -7.66 -11.04
CA ARG A 230 1.26 -7.42 -10.11
C ARG A 230 1.68 -7.57 -8.64
N CYS A 231 3.00 -7.60 -8.38
CA CYS A 231 3.59 -7.62 -7.05
C CYS A 231 4.36 -6.31 -6.83
N PHE A 232 4.05 -5.59 -5.73
CA PHE A 232 4.65 -4.28 -5.48
C PHE A 232 5.38 -4.26 -4.14
N TRP A 233 6.68 -4.00 -4.18
CA TRP A 233 7.50 -3.83 -3.00
C TRP A 233 7.12 -2.55 -2.25
N GLY A 234 7.25 -2.56 -0.91
CA GLY A 234 7.10 -1.39 -0.05
C GLY A 234 7.53 -1.67 1.37
N THR A 235 7.93 -0.65 2.10
CA THR A 235 8.47 -0.81 3.45
C THR A 235 7.42 -0.78 4.54
N ASP A 236 6.39 0.05 4.41
CA ASP A 236 5.58 0.49 5.55
C ASP A 236 6.45 1.04 6.70
N LEU A 237 7.39 1.92 6.34
CA LEU A 237 8.56 2.35 7.11
C LEU A 237 8.28 2.58 8.60
N SER A 238 7.16 3.21 8.94
CA SER A 238 6.83 3.54 10.32
C SER A 238 6.50 2.31 11.18
N HIS A 239 6.14 1.20 10.56
CA HIS A 239 5.92 -0.11 11.20
C HIS A 239 7.15 -1.03 11.17
N LEU A 240 8.12 -0.70 10.33
CA LEU A 240 9.23 -1.59 10.01
C LEU A 240 10.04 -1.97 11.25
N THR A 241 10.27 -3.26 11.46
CA THR A 241 11.06 -3.82 12.58
C THR A 241 12.53 -4.04 12.24
N SER A 242 12.87 -3.94 10.94
CA SER A 242 14.23 -3.97 10.41
C SER A 242 14.66 -2.60 9.90
N SER A 243 15.89 -2.47 9.42
CA SER A 243 16.30 -1.24 8.73
C SER A 243 15.65 -1.14 7.35
N TYR A 244 15.48 0.11 6.84
CA TYR A 244 15.01 0.36 5.48
C TYR A 244 15.86 -0.41 4.45
N LYS A 245 17.20 -0.35 4.62
CA LYS A 245 18.14 -1.06 3.77
C LYS A 245 17.87 -2.57 3.75
N GLN A 246 17.70 -3.22 4.90
CA GLN A 246 17.42 -4.65 4.97
C GLN A 246 16.09 -5.04 4.28
N CYS A 247 15.06 -4.19 4.43
CA CYS A 247 13.79 -4.41 3.72
C CYS A 247 13.97 -4.34 2.20
N LEU A 248 14.84 -3.45 1.70
CA LEU A 248 15.14 -3.33 0.28
C LEU A 248 16.06 -4.47 -0.20
N THR A 249 17.17 -4.73 0.51
CA THR A 249 18.15 -5.74 0.09
C THR A 249 17.59 -7.15 0.15
N LEU A 250 16.56 -7.41 0.95
CA LEU A 250 15.80 -8.66 0.85
C LEU A 250 15.41 -8.94 -0.61
N PHE A 251 14.86 -7.96 -1.31
CA PHE A 251 14.39 -8.12 -2.70
C PHE A 251 15.52 -7.97 -3.73
N THR A 252 16.48 -7.09 -3.50
CA THR A 252 17.54 -6.82 -4.48
C THR A 252 18.66 -7.86 -4.44
N GLU A 253 18.91 -8.48 -3.28
CA GLU A 253 20.07 -9.35 -3.05
C GLU A 253 19.69 -10.77 -2.64
N GLU A 254 18.75 -10.97 -1.70
CA GLU A 254 18.55 -12.26 -1.03
C GLU A 254 17.53 -13.18 -1.75
N LEU A 255 16.54 -12.63 -2.40
CA LEU A 255 15.55 -13.43 -3.14
C LEU A 255 16.11 -13.89 -4.49
N HIS A 256 17.05 -14.84 -4.46
CA HIS A 256 17.77 -15.33 -5.62
C HIS A 256 16.90 -15.97 -6.72
N PHE A 257 15.64 -16.26 -6.44
CA PHE A 257 14.69 -16.74 -7.43
C PHE A 257 14.14 -15.63 -8.35
N LEU A 258 14.35 -14.35 -7.99
CA LEU A 258 13.95 -13.22 -8.82
C LEU A 258 15.01 -12.90 -9.84
N SER A 259 14.64 -12.90 -11.12
CA SER A 259 15.48 -12.36 -12.19
C SER A 259 15.57 -10.83 -12.07
N ASP A 260 16.53 -10.23 -12.77
CA ASP A 260 16.66 -8.76 -12.82
C ASP A 260 15.39 -8.11 -13.40
N ASN A 261 14.76 -8.74 -14.38
CA ASN A 261 13.48 -8.28 -14.92
C ASN A 261 12.34 -8.36 -13.87
N ASP A 262 12.30 -9.40 -13.04
CA ASP A 262 11.30 -9.51 -11.98
C ASP A 262 11.49 -8.42 -10.93
N LYS A 263 12.76 -8.15 -10.56
CA LYS A 263 13.12 -7.06 -9.65
C LYS A 263 12.70 -5.69 -10.20
N GLU A 264 12.89 -5.43 -11.49
CA GLU A 264 12.45 -4.20 -12.15
C GLU A 264 10.93 -3.99 -12.01
N TRP A 265 10.14 -5.04 -12.21
CA TRP A 265 8.68 -4.98 -12.05
C TRP A 265 8.27 -4.79 -10.61
N ILE A 266 8.77 -5.61 -9.69
CA ILE A 266 8.36 -5.62 -8.28
C ILE A 266 8.76 -4.33 -7.57
N LEU A 267 9.98 -3.83 -7.85
CA LEU A 267 10.53 -2.69 -7.14
C LEU A 267 10.02 -1.33 -7.63
N GLY A 268 9.41 -1.25 -8.83
CA GLY A 268 8.97 0.07 -9.29
C GLY A 268 8.06 0.08 -10.50
N ARG A 269 8.43 -0.59 -11.60
CA ARG A 269 7.69 -0.50 -12.85
C ARG A 269 6.23 -0.95 -12.72
N GLY A 270 5.98 -2.03 -11.97
CA GLY A 270 4.64 -2.59 -11.79
C GLY A 270 3.69 -1.61 -11.12
N ILE A 271 4.07 -0.99 -9.99
CA ILE A 271 3.23 -0.03 -9.29
C ILE A 271 3.03 1.26 -10.11
N ALA A 272 4.06 1.73 -10.83
CA ALA A 272 3.97 2.90 -11.69
C ALA A 272 2.95 2.70 -12.82
N GLU A 273 3.00 1.54 -13.50
CA GLU A 273 2.05 1.17 -14.55
C GLU A 273 0.64 0.99 -13.97
N TRP A 274 0.50 0.30 -12.83
CA TRP A 274 -0.79 0.04 -12.21
C TRP A 274 -1.53 1.30 -11.76
N LEU A 275 -0.78 2.32 -11.32
CA LEU A 275 -1.35 3.58 -10.82
C LEU A 275 -1.39 4.70 -11.88
N ASP A 276 -1.00 4.45 -13.13
CA ASP A 276 -0.82 5.47 -14.17
C ASP A 276 0.10 6.61 -13.69
N TRP A 277 1.19 6.28 -12.98
CA TRP A 277 2.21 7.23 -12.53
C TRP A 277 3.44 7.13 -13.43
N PRO A 278 3.53 7.95 -14.50
CA PRO A 278 4.56 7.79 -15.51
C PRO A 278 5.98 7.78 -14.90
N LEU A 279 6.79 6.83 -15.35
CA LEU A 279 8.21 6.84 -14.99
C LEU A 279 8.89 8.05 -15.64
N PRO A 280 9.94 8.62 -15.01
CA PRO A 280 10.71 9.69 -15.62
C PRO A 280 11.24 9.23 -16.98
N GLN A 281 11.16 10.12 -17.98
CA GLN A 281 11.83 9.86 -19.25
C GLN A 281 13.34 9.76 -18.97
N GLN A 282 13.93 8.68 -19.43
CA GLN A 282 15.38 8.52 -19.34
C GLN A 282 16.02 9.56 -20.26
N ALA A 283 16.84 10.43 -19.69
CA ALA A 283 17.63 11.40 -20.43
C ALA A 283 18.76 10.72 -21.22
#